data_fe27becf2c60154180639d457383c980
#
_entry.id   fe27becf2c60154180639d457383c980
#
_cell.length_a   1.000
_cell.length_b   1.000
_cell.length_c   1.000
_cell.angle_alpha   90.00
_cell.angle_beta   90.00
_cell.angle_gamma   90.00
#
_symmetry.space_group_name_H-M   'P 1'
#
loop_
_entity.id
_entity.type
_entity.pdbx_description
1 polymer ?
#
loop_
_entity_poly.entity_id
_entity_poly.type
_entity_poly.pdbx_seq_one_letter_code
_entity_poly.pdbx_strand_id
1 'polypeptide(L)'
;MQLLWHSMQEPVVAKATDLASPLSTRTYVMSSLGEPIAASKFLNLWLQAFDNQPGASISFHQLNYHRLTEWLDTILELDPEGHYPMLVAARVYGSIQSPEKQRIMLDYVFYKFNEDPNKYWRWLAHVIITAKHELKDLKLALKYANALSEKATGDNVPYWAKDMKIIVLEDMGEVEAAKGLVKALIESNEITDPYELNFLVQKIAVLEEKMLKKQQSVEK
;
A
#
# COMPACT_ATOMS: atom_id res chain seq x y z
N MET A 1 -42.64 -20.76 -28.88
CA MET A 1 -42.14 -21.62 -27.78
C MET A 1 -41.22 -20.87 -26.85
N GLN A 2 -40.17 -20.19 -27.33
CA GLN A 2 -39.20 -19.44 -26.45
C GLN A 2 -39.85 -18.29 -25.64
N LEU A 3 -40.77 -17.54 -26.22
CA LEU A 3 -41.46 -16.43 -25.53
C LEU A 3 -42.37 -16.92 -24.38
N LEU A 4 -43.06 -18.06 -24.57
CA LEU A 4 -43.89 -18.68 -23.52
C LEU A 4 -43.00 -19.25 -22.39
N TRP A 5 -41.86 -19.84 -22.72
CA TRP A 5 -40.92 -20.34 -21.71
C TRP A 5 -40.30 -19.20 -20.89
N HIS A 6 -39.98 -18.09 -21.55
CA HIS A 6 -39.40 -16.90 -20.90
C HIS A 6 -40.41 -16.17 -19.99
N SER A 7 -41.70 -16.17 -20.35
CA SER A 7 -42.78 -15.59 -19.53
C SER A 7 -43.16 -16.42 -18.30
N MET A 8 -42.77 -17.70 -18.28
CA MET A 8 -42.98 -18.61 -17.15
C MET A 8 -41.81 -18.66 -16.16
N GLN A 9 -40.67 -18.06 -16.51
CA GLN A 9 -39.54 -17.94 -15.56
C GLN A 9 -39.76 -16.77 -14.63
N GLU A 10 -39.54 -17.00 -13.35
CA GLU A 10 -39.47 -15.91 -12.39
C GLU A 10 -38.37 -14.94 -12.82
N PRO A 11 -38.59 -13.63 -12.73
CA PRO A 11 -37.56 -12.66 -13.07
C PRO A 11 -36.30 -12.91 -12.18
N VAL A 12 -35.17 -13.16 -12.83
CA VAL A 12 -33.90 -13.33 -12.13
C VAL A 12 -33.60 -12.02 -11.42
N VAL A 13 -33.83 -11.99 -10.12
CA VAL A 13 -33.40 -10.85 -9.27
C VAL A 13 -31.88 -10.90 -9.21
N ALA A 14 -31.26 -9.93 -9.85
CA ALA A 14 -29.83 -9.79 -9.79
C ALA A 14 -29.42 -9.58 -8.32
N LYS A 15 -28.66 -10.54 -7.78
CA LYS A 15 -28.13 -10.47 -6.41
C LYS A 15 -26.62 -10.30 -6.50
N ALA A 16 -26.14 -9.21 -5.91
CA ALA A 16 -24.71 -9.01 -5.79
C ALA A 16 -24.08 -10.10 -4.92
N THR A 17 -22.99 -10.70 -5.39
CA THR A 17 -22.24 -11.74 -4.68
C THR A 17 -20.87 -11.22 -4.31
N ASP A 18 -20.39 -11.52 -3.09
CA ASP A 18 -19.05 -11.19 -2.64
C ASP A 18 -18.00 -12.11 -3.26
N LEU A 19 -16.73 -11.76 -3.12
CA LEU A 19 -15.60 -12.54 -3.61
C LEU A 19 -15.57 -13.94 -2.97
N ALA A 20 -15.62 -14.98 -3.83
CA ALA A 20 -15.30 -16.33 -3.41
C ALA A 20 -13.78 -16.48 -3.18
N SER A 21 -13.35 -17.55 -2.51
CA SER A 21 -11.91 -17.87 -2.45
C SER A 21 -11.36 -18.14 -3.86
N PRO A 22 -10.12 -17.69 -4.16
CA PRO A 22 -9.48 -18.05 -5.40
C PRO A 22 -9.24 -19.56 -5.48
N LEU A 23 -9.21 -20.08 -6.70
CA LEU A 23 -8.78 -21.45 -6.95
C LEU A 23 -7.24 -21.54 -6.81
N SER A 24 -6.70 -22.77 -6.86
CA SER A 24 -5.25 -22.92 -6.84
C SER A 24 -4.60 -22.28 -8.09
N THR A 25 -3.40 -21.72 -7.93
CA THR A 25 -2.59 -21.17 -9.03
C THR A 25 -2.42 -22.19 -10.17
N ARG A 26 -2.26 -23.47 -9.83
CA ARG A 26 -2.20 -24.55 -10.83
C ARG A 26 -3.43 -24.63 -11.72
N THR A 27 -4.62 -24.40 -11.16
CA THR A 27 -5.88 -24.40 -11.93
C THR A 27 -5.88 -23.26 -12.95
N TYR A 28 -5.42 -22.07 -12.55
CA TYR A 28 -5.34 -20.92 -13.45
C TYR A 28 -4.28 -21.10 -14.54
N VAL A 29 -3.12 -21.70 -14.22
CA VAL A 29 -2.11 -22.03 -15.22
C VAL A 29 -2.67 -23.02 -16.25
N MET A 30 -3.39 -24.05 -15.81
CA MET A 30 -4.02 -24.99 -16.72
C MET A 30 -5.09 -24.34 -17.61
N SER A 31 -5.92 -23.46 -17.04
CA SER A 31 -6.99 -22.76 -17.79
C SER A 31 -6.44 -21.75 -18.80
N SER A 32 -5.22 -21.22 -18.57
CA SER A 32 -4.50 -20.32 -19.47
C SER A 32 -3.56 -21.03 -20.44
N LEU A 33 -3.75 -22.33 -20.68
CA LEU A 33 -2.92 -23.15 -21.58
C LEU A 33 -1.42 -23.13 -21.20
N GLY A 34 -1.11 -22.99 -19.92
CA GLY A 34 0.25 -22.98 -19.43
C GLY A 34 0.90 -21.58 -19.35
N GLU A 35 0.14 -20.52 -19.58
CA GLU A 35 0.64 -19.13 -19.58
C GLU A 35 0.26 -18.37 -18.29
N PRO A 36 1.07 -18.47 -17.21
CA PRO A 36 0.72 -17.90 -15.90
C PRO A 36 0.59 -16.38 -15.93
N ILE A 37 1.44 -15.67 -16.71
CA ILE A 37 1.39 -14.21 -16.82
C ILE A 37 0.06 -13.76 -17.47
N ALA A 38 -0.43 -14.49 -18.47
CA ALA A 38 -1.72 -14.19 -19.07
C ALA A 38 -2.86 -14.38 -18.08
N ALA A 39 -2.82 -15.46 -17.27
CA ALA A 39 -3.77 -15.70 -16.19
C ALA A 39 -3.73 -14.57 -15.16
N SER A 40 -2.55 -14.17 -14.69
CA SER A 40 -2.37 -13.05 -13.76
C SER A 40 -3.03 -11.75 -14.27
N LYS A 41 -2.74 -11.37 -15.52
CA LYS A 41 -3.31 -10.17 -16.12
C LYS A 41 -4.84 -10.23 -16.26
N PHE A 42 -5.35 -11.38 -16.67
CA PHE A 42 -6.80 -11.59 -16.77
C PHE A 42 -7.47 -11.48 -15.40
N LEU A 43 -6.92 -12.14 -14.37
CA LEU A 43 -7.45 -12.09 -13.01
C LEU A 43 -7.39 -10.69 -12.41
N ASN A 44 -6.34 -9.92 -12.69
CA ASN A 44 -6.26 -8.51 -12.30
C ASN A 44 -7.40 -7.68 -12.89
N LEU A 45 -7.66 -7.82 -14.18
CA LEU A 45 -8.75 -7.10 -14.86
C LEU A 45 -10.11 -7.55 -14.33
N TRP A 46 -10.29 -8.85 -14.14
CA TRP A 46 -11.52 -9.40 -13.59
C TRP A 46 -11.78 -8.88 -12.16
N LEU A 47 -10.76 -8.84 -11.30
CA LEU A 47 -10.88 -8.36 -9.93
C LEU A 47 -11.24 -6.87 -9.89
N GLN A 48 -10.72 -6.06 -10.80
CA GLN A 48 -11.07 -4.64 -10.90
C GLN A 48 -12.49 -4.41 -11.42
N ALA A 49 -12.97 -5.30 -12.30
CA ALA A 49 -14.32 -5.22 -12.83
C ALA A 49 -15.36 -5.90 -11.92
N PHE A 50 -14.93 -6.46 -10.78
CA PHE A 50 -15.80 -7.26 -9.90
C PHE A 50 -16.91 -6.44 -9.24
N ASP A 51 -16.74 -5.14 -9.10
CA ASP A 51 -17.75 -4.20 -8.65
C ASP A 51 -18.94 -4.08 -9.63
N ASN A 52 -18.73 -4.44 -10.90
CA ASN A 52 -19.72 -4.38 -11.98
C ASN A 52 -20.25 -5.79 -12.33
N GLN A 53 -21.18 -6.27 -11.53
CA GLN A 53 -21.81 -7.58 -11.78
C GLN A 53 -23.06 -7.43 -12.68
N PRO A 54 -23.42 -8.46 -13.48
CA PRO A 54 -24.62 -8.40 -14.32
C PRO A 54 -25.87 -8.08 -13.50
N GLY A 55 -26.44 -6.90 -13.72
CA GLY A 55 -27.67 -6.45 -13.06
C GLY A 55 -27.52 -5.98 -11.62
N ALA A 56 -26.30 -5.96 -11.07
CA ALA A 56 -26.03 -5.47 -9.73
C ALA A 56 -24.64 -4.80 -9.68
N SER A 57 -24.48 -3.81 -8.81
CA SER A 57 -23.18 -3.21 -8.53
C SER A 57 -22.85 -3.40 -7.06
N ILE A 58 -21.61 -3.81 -6.78
CA ILE A 58 -21.08 -3.91 -5.42
C ILE A 58 -20.04 -2.83 -5.27
N SER A 59 -20.24 -1.93 -4.31
CA SER A 59 -19.18 -0.99 -3.96
C SER A 59 -17.95 -1.73 -3.41
N PHE A 60 -16.73 -1.27 -3.71
CA PHE A 60 -15.50 -1.76 -3.08
C PHE A 60 -15.58 -1.75 -1.54
N HIS A 61 -16.40 -0.87 -0.96
CA HIS A 61 -16.69 -0.87 0.48
C HIS A 61 -17.38 -2.13 0.99
N GLN A 62 -18.06 -2.89 0.13
CA GLN A 62 -18.83 -4.08 0.52
C GLN A 62 -18.01 -5.36 0.39
N LEU A 63 -16.93 -5.34 -0.38
CA LEU A 63 -16.07 -6.51 -0.59
C LEU A 63 -15.44 -7.01 0.72
N ASN A 64 -15.22 -8.33 0.77
CA ASN A 64 -14.43 -8.96 1.82
C ASN A 64 -12.94 -8.76 1.54
N TYR A 65 -12.28 -7.92 2.34
CA TYR A 65 -10.89 -7.55 2.13
C TYR A 65 -9.89 -8.67 2.45
N HIS A 66 -10.25 -9.64 3.29
CA HIS A 66 -9.42 -10.83 3.47
C HIS A 66 -9.44 -11.71 2.20
N ARG A 67 -10.61 -11.85 1.56
CA ARG A 67 -10.70 -12.52 0.25
C ARG A 67 -9.94 -11.76 -0.83
N LEU A 68 -10.00 -10.45 -0.78
CA LEU A 68 -9.27 -9.60 -1.70
C LEU A 68 -7.75 -9.82 -1.61
N THR A 69 -7.20 -9.94 -0.39
CA THR A 69 -5.77 -10.25 -0.21
C THR A 69 -5.41 -11.64 -0.74
N GLU A 70 -6.27 -12.66 -0.57
CA GLU A 70 -6.06 -13.99 -1.16
C GLU A 70 -5.99 -13.94 -2.71
N TRP A 71 -6.84 -13.12 -3.34
CA TRP A 71 -6.81 -12.92 -4.79
C TRP A 71 -5.54 -12.20 -5.25
N LEU A 72 -5.13 -11.16 -4.54
CA LEU A 72 -3.88 -10.44 -4.84
C LEU A 72 -2.65 -11.35 -4.70
N ASP A 73 -2.61 -12.23 -3.70
CA ASP A 73 -1.57 -13.24 -3.54
C ASP A 73 -1.55 -14.22 -4.71
N THR A 74 -2.71 -14.76 -5.08
CA THR A 74 -2.83 -15.67 -6.24
C THR A 74 -2.32 -15.03 -7.53
N ILE A 75 -2.63 -13.75 -7.74
CA ILE A 75 -2.20 -13.00 -8.92
C ILE A 75 -0.69 -12.76 -8.90
N LEU A 76 -0.10 -12.46 -7.73
CA LEU A 76 1.34 -12.31 -7.57
C LEU A 76 2.10 -13.64 -7.71
N GLU A 77 1.53 -14.76 -7.27
CA GLU A 77 2.11 -16.08 -7.49
C GLU A 77 2.15 -16.45 -8.99
N LEU A 78 1.16 -16.03 -9.76
CA LEU A 78 1.12 -16.26 -11.21
C LEU A 78 2.09 -15.37 -11.99
N ASP A 79 2.35 -14.15 -11.51
CA ASP A 79 3.31 -13.19 -12.09
C ASP A 79 4.11 -12.53 -10.96
N PRO A 80 5.15 -13.21 -10.44
CA PRO A 80 5.95 -12.69 -9.34
C PRO A 80 6.64 -11.36 -9.66
N GLU A 81 6.93 -11.07 -10.92
CA GLU A 81 7.53 -9.80 -11.34
C GLU A 81 6.49 -8.68 -11.57
N GLY A 82 5.21 -9.02 -11.48
CA GLY A 82 4.11 -8.08 -11.66
C GLY A 82 4.02 -7.04 -10.53
N HIS A 83 4.06 -5.77 -10.88
CA HIS A 83 3.88 -4.67 -9.90
C HIS A 83 2.42 -4.26 -9.70
N TYR A 84 1.55 -4.62 -10.61
CA TYR A 84 0.18 -4.12 -10.67
C TYR A 84 -0.69 -4.55 -9.46
N PRO A 85 -0.61 -5.79 -8.94
CA PRO A 85 -1.37 -6.16 -7.73
C PRO A 85 -1.01 -5.31 -6.52
N MET A 86 0.26 -4.96 -6.36
CA MET A 86 0.70 -4.08 -5.28
C MET A 86 0.26 -2.63 -5.48
N LEU A 87 0.23 -2.16 -6.73
CA LEU A 87 -0.32 -0.85 -7.07
C LEU A 87 -1.79 -0.74 -6.64
N VAL A 88 -2.63 -1.72 -7.01
CA VAL A 88 -4.06 -1.67 -6.68
C VAL A 88 -4.29 -1.87 -5.18
N ALA A 89 -3.51 -2.71 -4.52
CA ALA A 89 -3.54 -2.86 -3.07
C ALA A 89 -3.27 -1.54 -2.34
N ALA A 90 -2.17 -0.87 -2.71
CA ALA A 90 -1.74 0.35 -2.03
C ALA A 90 -2.60 1.57 -2.36
N ARG A 91 -3.05 1.72 -3.62
CA ARG A 91 -3.65 2.97 -4.11
C ARG A 91 -5.15 2.90 -4.37
N VAL A 92 -5.69 1.74 -4.71
CA VAL A 92 -7.12 1.60 -4.98
C VAL A 92 -7.83 1.09 -3.74
N TYR A 93 -7.46 -0.10 -3.29
CA TYR A 93 -8.12 -0.72 -2.13
C TYR A 93 -7.63 -0.14 -0.79
N GLY A 94 -6.38 0.35 -0.73
CA GLY A 94 -5.82 1.02 0.45
C GLY A 94 -6.34 2.44 0.69
N SER A 95 -6.97 3.07 -0.31
CA SER A 95 -7.52 4.45 -0.20
C SER A 95 -9.03 4.47 -0.02
N ILE A 96 -9.64 3.36 0.37
CA ILE A 96 -11.10 3.30 0.58
C ILE A 96 -11.48 3.99 1.90
N GLN A 97 -12.65 4.64 1.94
CA GLN A 97 -13.15 5.33 3.13
C GLN A 97 -13.73 4.37 4.19
N SER A 98 -12.96 3.38 4.59
CA SER A 98 -13.25 2.42 5.66
C SER A 98 -11.95 2.10 6.40
N PRO A 99 -11.74 2.69 7.59
CA PRO A 99 -10.48 2.53 8.34
C PRO A 99 -10.09 1.07 8.61
N GLU A 100 -11.07 0.20 8.86
CA GLU A 100 -10.83 -1.23 9.08
C GLU A 100 -10.29 -1.91 7.82
N LYS A 101 -10.97 -1.73 6.68
CA LYS A 101 -10.58 -2.32 5.40
C LYS A 101 -9.30 -1.72 4.86
N GLN A 102 -9.12 -0.42 5.04
CA GLN A 102 -7.89 0.28 4.73
C GLN A 102 -6.71 -0.35 5.49
N ARG A 103 -6.86 -0.57 6.81
CA ARG A 103 -5.83 -1.20 7.64
C ARG A 103 -5.46 -2.61 7.13
N ILE A 104 -6.44 -3.43 6.72
CA ILE A 104 -6.18 -4.75 6.14
C ILE A 104 -5.26 -4.63 4.91
N MET A 105 -5.52 -3.67 4.01
CA MET A 105 -4.68 -3.46 2.83
C MET A 105 -3.29 -2.93 3.18
N LEU A 106 -3.19 -1.99 4.10
CA LEU A 106 -1.89 -1.46 4.54
C LEU A 106 -1.04 -2.56 5.19
N ASP A 107 -1.64 -3.39 6.04
CA ASP A 107 -0.96 -4.53 6.65
C ASP A 107 -0.57 -5.59 5.61
N TYR A 108 -1.39 -5.80 4.58
CA TYR A 108 -1.06 -6.67 3.46
C TYR A 108 0.18 -6.16 2.69
N VAL A 109 0.21 -4.88 2.34
CA VAL A 109 1.36 -4.27 1.66
C VAL A 109 2.61 -4.36 2.54
N PHE A 110 2.48 -4.13 3.84
CA PHE A 110 3.57 -4.29 4.80
C PHE A 110 4.07 -5.73 4.91
N TYR A 111 3.18 -6.70 4.89
CA TYR A 111 3.52 -8.12 4.86
C TYR A 111 4.34 -8.45 3.60
N LYS A 112 3.87 -8.06 2.41
CA LYS A 112 4.59 -8.26 1.15
C LYS A 112 5.93 -7.54 1.11
N PHE A 113 6.02 -6.33 1.65
CA PHE A 113 7.29 -5.63 1.80
C PHE A 113 8.30 -6.45 2.62
N ASN A 114 7.88 -7.12 3.69
CA ASN A 114 8.79 -7.93 4.49
C ASN A 114 9.26 -9.21 3.77
N GLU A 115 8.55 -9.69 2.74
CA GLU A 115 9.00 -10.78 1.88
C GLU A 115 10.14 -10.33 0.93
N ASP A 116 10.01 -9.13 0.32
CA ASP A 116 11.04 -8.55 -0.55
C ASP A 116 11.07 -7.02 -0.39
N PRO A 117 11.86 -6.48 0.57
CA PRO A 117 11.92 -5.06 0.85
C PRO A 117 12.40 -4.21 -0.34
N ASN A 118 13.39 -4.71 -1.10
CA ASN A 118 13.98 -3.99 -2.22
C ASN A 118 13.08 -3.94 -3.47
N LYS A 119 12.12 -4.84 -3.57
CA LYS A 119 11.11 -4.87 -4.61
C LYS A 119 9.90 -4.00 -4.27
N TYR A 120 9.42 -4.10 -3.03
CA TYR A 120 8.13 -3.53 -2.63
C TYR A 120 8.23 -2.20 -1.86
N TRP A 121 9.41 -1.61 -1.72
CA TRP A 121 9.65 -0.35 -0.99
C TRP A 121 8.72 0.79 -1.42
N ARG A 122 8.46 0.91 -2.73
CA ARG A 122 7.59 1.98 -3.28
C ARG A 122 6.18 1.91 -2.73
N TRP A 123 5.65 0.71 -2.58
CA TRP A 123 4.31 0.49 -2.08
C TRP A 123 4.24 0.75 -0.59
N LEU A 124 5.27 0.35 0.17
CA LEU A 124 5.35 0.69 1.58
C LEU A 124 5.49 2.19 1.79
N ALA A 125 6.31 2.89 1.00
CA ALA A 125 6.39 4.35 1.05
C ALA A 125 5.01 4.99 0.84
N HIS A 126 4.21 4.47 -0.09
CA HIS A 126 2.85 4.97 -0.33
C HIS A 126 1.92 4.73 0.87
N VAL A 127 1.93 3.55 1.46
CA VAL A 127 1.05 3.26 2.62
C VAL A 127 1.47 3.99 3.89
N ILE A 128 2.74 4.42 4.03
CA ILE A 128 3.16 5.35 5.10
C ILE A 128 2.37 6.66 4.99
N ILE A 129 2.26 7.21 3.79
CA ILE A 129 1.50 8.43 3.52
C ILE A 129 0.02 8.24 3.84
N THR A 130 -0.56 7.11 3.42
CA THR A 130 -1.95 6.77 3.69
C THR A 130 -2.21 6.60 5.20
N ALA A 131 -1.34 5.89 5.92
CA ALA A 131 -1.44 5.72 7.37
C ALA A 131 -1.38 7.06 8.10
N LYS A 132 -0.51 7.96 7.65
CA LYS A 132 -0.33 9.30 8.23
C LYS A 132 -1.53 10.21 7.97
N HIS A 133 -1.98 10.33 6.72
CA HIS A 133 -2.93 11.36 6.30
C HIS A 133 -4.38 10.90 6.31
N GLU A 134 -4.65 9.68 5.91
CA GLU A 134 -6.01 9.15 5.79
C GLU A 134 -6.45 8.47 7.09
N LEU A 135 -5.68 7.50 7.60
CA LEU A 135 -5.96 6.85 8.88
C LEU A 135 -5.63 7.73 10.09
N LYS A 136 -4.77 8.77 9.92
CA LYS A 136 -4.25 9.63 11.01
C LYS A 136 -3.60 8.82 12.13
N ASP A 137 -3.00 7.68 11.79
CA ASP A 137 -2.31 6.77 12.69
C ASP A 137 -0.79 6.94 12.52
N LEU A 138 -0.24 7.93 13.22
CA LEU A 138 1.19 8.23 13.18
C LEU A 138 2.04 7.08 13.76
N LYS A 139 1.52 6.30 14.69
CA LYS A 139 2.24 5.14 15.25
C LYS A 139 2.39 4.05 14.19
N LEU A 140 1.33 3.78 13.42
CA LEU A 140 1.37 2.84 12.31
C LEU A 140 2.30 3.34 11.19
N ALA A 141 2.21 4.63 10.85
CA ALA A 141 3.10 5.26 9.88
C ALA A 141 4.57 5.14 10.31
N LEU A 142 4.88 5.35 11.59
CA LEU A 142 6.24 5.19 12.13
C LEU A 142 6.71 3.74 12.08
N LYS A 143 5.86 2.77 12.40
CA LYS A 143 6.17 1.34 12.26
C LYS A 143 6.61 1.00 10.84
N TYR A 144 5.87 1.48 9.84
CA TYR A 144 6.18 1.23 8.44
C TYR A 144 7.43 1.99 7.98
N ALA A 145 7.60 3.24 8.41
CA ALA A 145 8.78 4.05 8.08
C ALA A 145 10.08 3.48 8.68
N ASN A 146 10.02 2.93 9.90
CA ASN A 146 11.14 2.22 10.50
C ASN A 146 11.54 1.01 9.65
N ALA A 147 10.57 0.17 9.30
CA ALA A 147 10.84 -1.02 8.49
C ALA A 147 11.40 -0.66 7.11
N LEU A 148 10.88 0.41 6.48
CA LEU A 148 11.37 0.90 5.20
C LEU A 148 12.83 1.33 5.30
N SER A 149 13.17 2.17 6.29
CA SER A 149 14.54 2.66 6.52
C SER A 149 15.53 1.53 6.84
N GLU A 150 15.11 0.52 7.60
CA GLU A 150 15.98 -0.56 8.07
C GLU A 150 16.19 -1.67 7.03
N LYS A 151 15.16 -1.99 6.24
CA LYS A 151 15.16 -3.20 5.39
C LYS A 151 15.35 -2.92 3.90
N ALA A 152 14.95 -1.75 3.42
CA ALA A 152 15.09 -1.41 2.01
C ALA A 152 16.49 -0.82 1.76
N THR A 153 17.47 -1.70 1.53
CA THR A 153 18.90 -1.35 1.43
C THR A 153 19.46 -1.41 0.02
N GLY A 154 18.64 -1.83 -0.96
CA GLY A 154 19.08 -1.97 -2.35
C GLY A 154 19.40 -0.63 -3.02
N ASP A 155 20.26 -0.66 -4.04
CA ASP A 155 20.68 0.53 -4.81
C ASP A 155 19.53 1.21 -5.55
N ASN A 156 18.44 0.48 -5.77
CA ASN A 156 17.21 0.97 -6.38
C ASN A 156 16.29 1.72 -5.42
N VAL A 157 16.66 1.79 -4.13
CA VAL A 157 15.89 2.48 -3.09
C VAL A 157 16.48 3.87 -2.88
N PRO A 158 15.77 4.94 -3.26
CA PRO A 158 16.27 6.29 -3.10
C PRO A 158 16.31 6.70 -1.62
N TYR A 159 17.22 7.58 -1.26
CA TYR A 159 17.38 8.03 0.13
C TYR A 159 16.13 8.68 0.69
N TRP A 160 15.39 9.46 -0.11
CA TRP A 160 14.12 10.07 0.35
C TRP A 160 13.11 9.05 0.89
N ALA A 161 13.14 7.80 0.42
CA ALA A 161 12.26 6.76 0.95
C ALA A 161 12.66 6.37 2.38
N LYS A 162 13.96 6.35 2.67
CA LYS A 162 14.51 6.12 4.02
C LYS A 162 14.23 7.32 4.94
N ASP A 163 14.18 8.52 4.38
CA ASP A 163 13.95 9.77 5.10
C ASP A 163 12.48 9.98 5.51
N MET A 164 11.55 9.17 5.02
CA MET A 164 10.15 9.24 5.44
C MET A 164 9.96 9.10 6.94
N LYS A 165 10.88 8.40 7.62
CA LYS A 165 10.91 8.30 9.09
C LYS A 165 11.09 9.67 9.76
N ILE A 166 11.91 10.54 9.19
CA ILE A 166 12.14 11.91 9.69
C ILE A 166 10.83 12.69 9.67
N ILE A 167 10.10 12.61 8.55
CA ILE A 167 8.83 13.32 8.36
C ILE A 167 7.78 12.83 9.37
N VAL A 168 7.71 11.53 9.59
CA VAL A 168 6.73 10.96 10.54
C VAL A 168 7.07 11.35 11.98
N LEU A 169 8.35 11.31 12.38
CA LEU A 169 8.80 11.74 13.71
C LEU A 169 8.50 13.23 13.95
N GLU A 170 8.73 14.06 12.93
CA GLU A 170 8.41 15.50 13.00
C GLU A 170 6.92 15.73 13.24
N ASP A 171 6.03 15.00 12.55
CA ASP A 171 4.59 15.13 12.72
C ASP A 171 4.09 14.56 14.07
N MET A 172 4.83 13.63 14.66
CA MET A 172 4.59 13.17 16.03
C MET A 172 5.04 14.18 17.10
N GLY A 173 5.75 15.23 16.70
CA GLY A 173 6.36 16.20 17.61
C GLY A 173 7.66 15.71 18.27
N GLU A 174 8.21 14.58 17.79
CA GLU A 174 9.49 14.00 18.24
C GLU A 174 10.66 14.68 17.51
N VAL A 175 10.76 16.01 17.68
CA VAL A 175 11.65 16.88 16.87
C VAL A 175 13.12 16.58 17.17
N GLU A 176 13.47 16.27 18.42
CA GLU A 176 14.84 15.88 18.82
C GLU A 176 15.26 14.58 18.14
N ALA A 177 14.37 13.58 18.10
CA ALA A 177 14.63 12.30 17.44
C ALA A 177 14.79 12.48 15.92
N ALA A 178 13.92 13.29 15.30
CA ALA A 178 14.03 13.63 13.89
C ALA A 178 15.37 14.33 13.58
N LYS A 179 15.76 15.32 14.39
CA LYS A 179 17.05 16.03 14.23
C LYS A 179 18.25 15.11 14.40
N GLY A 180 18.21 14.22 15.41
CA GLY A 180 19.26 13.23 15.64
C GLY A 180 19.45 12.31 14.43
N LEU A 181 18.35 11.86 13.83
CA LEU A 181 18.39 11.01 12.63
C LEU A 181 18.97 11.74 11.42
N VAL A 182 18.57 13.01 11.17
CA VAL A 182 19.13 13.82 10.07
C VAL A 182 20.63 13.99 10.24
N LYS A 183 21.10 14.30 11.47
CA LYS A 183 22.55 14.43 11.75
C LYS A 183 23.30 13.14 11.48
N ALA A 184 22.79 12.00 11.96
CA ALA A 184 23.40 10.70 11.73
C ALA A 184 23.50 10.37 10.23
N LEU A 185 22.47 10.71 9.42
CA LEU A 185 22.50 10.52 7.97
C LEU A 185 23.56 11.38 7.28
N ILE A 186 23.72 12.63 7.68
CA ILE A 186 24.77 13.50 7.13
C ILE A 186 26.16 12.98 7.53
N GLU A 187 26.34 12.56 8.78
CA GLU A 187 27.61 12.07 9.32
C GLU A 187 28.01 10.71 8.76
N SER A 188 27.07 9.89 8.28
CA SER A 188 27.37 8.59 7.68
C SER A 188 28.16 8.68 6.38
N ASN A 189 28.15 9.82 5.70
CA ASN A 189 28.75 10.04 4.37
C ASN A 189 28.24 9.05 3.28
N GLU A 190 27.14 8.38 3.52
CA GLU A 190 26.53 7.47 2.53
C GLU A 190 25.76 8.22 1.45
N ILE A 191 25.31 9.45 1.75
CA ILE A 191 24.54 10.28 0.83
C ILE A 191 25.49 11.05 -0.06
N THR A 192 25.57 10.64 -1.31
CA THR A 192 26.44 11.25 -2.32
C THR A 192 25.72 12.25 -3.23
N ASP A 193 24.38 12.26 -3.23
CA ASP A 193 23.59 13.21 -4.00
C ASP A 193 23.61 14.60 -3.34
N PRO A 194 24.15 15.65 -4.03
CA PRO A 194 24.22 16.99 -3.48
C PRO A 194 22.84 17.61 -3.16
N TYR A 195 21.81 17.26 -3.92
CA TYR A 195 20.44 17.77 -3.70
C TYR A 195 19.85 17.20 -2.41
N GLU A 196 20.06 15.93 -2.17
CA GLU A 196 19.59 15.25 -0.96
C GLU A 196 20.35 15.74 0.28
N LEU A 197 21.67 15.88 0.17
CA LEU A 197 22.48 16.44 1.25
C LEU A 197 22.01 17.87 1.61
N ASN A 198 21.77 18.71 0.60
CA ASN A 198 21.27 20.07 0.82
C ASN A 198 19.87 20.07 1.46
N PHE A 199 18.99 19.16 1.05
CA PHE A 199 17.68 18.98 1.68
C PHE A 199 17.84 18.65 3.18
N LEU A 200 18.71 17.72 3.55
CA LEU A 200 18.94 17.33 4.95
C LEU A 200 19.53 18.48 5.77
N VAL A 201 20.48 19.25 5.22
CA VAL A 201 21.04 20.42 5.88
C VAL A 201 19.96 21.49 6.15
N GLN A 202 19.11 21.78 5.17
CA GLN A 202 17.99 22.69 5.35
C GLN A 202 16.98 22.15 6.38
N LYS A 203 16.77 20.84 6.39
CA LYS A 203 15.86 20.17 7.34
C LYS A 203 16.31 20.35 8.79
N ILE A 204 17.62 20.32 9.08
CA ILE A 204 18.16 20.62 10.42
C ILE A 204 17.72 22.02 10.87
N ALA A 205 17.90 23.03 10.03
CA ALA A 205 17.55 24.41 10.39
C ALA A 205 16.04 24.54 10.71
N VAL A 206 15.18 23.89 9.92
CA VAL A 206 13.72 23.88 10.16
C VAL A 206 13.37 23.19 11.48
N LEU A 207 14.03 22.07 11.80
CA LEU A 207 13.80 21.34 13.05
C LEU A 207 14.28 22.15 14.26
N GLU A 208 15.42 22.86 14.16
CA GLU A 208 15.91 23.74 15.19
C GLU A 208 14.95 24.91 15.48
N GLU A 209 14.41 25.53 14.45
CA GLU A 209 13.41 26.58 14.61
C GLU A 209 12.15 26.06 15.34
N LYS A 210 11.68 24.84 14.99
CA LYS A 210 10.54 24.21 15.67
C LYS A 210 10.84 23.93 17.15
N MET A 211 12.04 23.48 17.48
CA MET A 211 12.45 23.26 18.87
C MET A 211 12.42 24.55 19.68
N LEU A 212 12.96 25.64 19.13
CA LEU A 212 12.95 26.94 19.78
C LEU A 212 11.52 27.46 20.04
N LYS A 213 10.65 27.33 19.04
CA LYS A 213 9.22 27.70 19.19
C LYS A 213 8.50 26.88 20.26
N LYS A 214 8.80 25.57 20.35
CA LYS A 214 8.24 24.67 21.36
C LYS A 214 8.70 25.07 22.78
N GLN A 215 9.98 25.40 22.96
CA GLN A 215 10.52 25.88 24.25
C GLN A 215 9.83 27.18 24.69
N GLN A 216 9.70 28.16 23.81
CA GLN A 216 9.06 29.43 24.11
C GLN A 216 7.56 29.31 24.44
N SER A 217 6.89 28.25 23.96
CA SER A 217 5.47 27.99 24.27
C SER A 217 5.26 27.28 25.63
N VAL A 218 6.28 26.65 26.18
CA VAL A 218 6.24 25.99 27.51
C VAL A 218 6.57 26.98 28.64
N GLU A 219 7.28 28.06 28.33
CA GLU A 219 7.66 29.11 29.30
C GLU A 219 6.57 30.17 29.48
N LYS A 220 5.46 30.12 28.73
CA LYS A 220 4.28 30.98 28.87
C LYS A 220 3.12 30.24 29.56
#